data_68255192f9c806288b87fd51315f4723
#
_entry.id   68255192f9c806288b87fd51315f4723
#
_cell.length_a   1.000
_cell.length_b   1.000
_cell.length_c   1.000
_cell.angle_alpha   90.00
_cell.angle_beta   90.00
_cell.angle_gamma   90.00
#
_symmetry.space_group_name_H-M   'P 1'
#
loop_
_entity.id
_entity.type
_entity.pdbx_description
1 polymer ?
#
loop_
_entity_poly.entity_id
_entity_poly.type
_entity_poly.pdbx_seq_one_letter_code
_entity_poly.pdbx_strand_id
1 'polypeptide(L)'
;MKAEQQYIDLFAQCEDLVCRHSTPVMNALRADALANFERLGFPSTRSEDYKYTDVAQAFAPDYGLNINRVAIPVNPYDVFRCDVPNLSTSLYFVVNDTFYDKELPKAHLPEGVYAGGLKAFTEQYPEIASKYYGKAAPSSKDGIIALNTMLAQDGFVVYVPKNVVVERPIQLVNIFRSDVDTMANRRVLVIMEPHSEAKLLVCDHSIDDVKFLATQVVEIFAEEGARFDYYDLEESSVSTTRFSSVHVRQAASTNVLVNGITLTNGLTRNNYYVELNGEYAESTLCGMSVLDKEQQMDTYSHITHAVPNCTSNELFKNVLNDHAVGVFSGRILVKEDAQKTAAYQTNRNLCATREARMYSKPQLEIYADDVKCSHGMTTCLLYTSD
;
A
#
# COMPACT_ATOMS: atom_id res chain seq x y z
N MET A 1 -20.44 10.59 18.45
CA MET A 1 -20.78 9.71 17.30
C MET A 1 -19.57 8.80 17.11
N LYS A 2 -19.74 7.55 16.75
CA LYS A 2 -18.57 6.72 16.39
C LYS A 2 -17.98 7.24 15.08
N ALA A 3 -16.66 7.18 14.93
CA ALA A 3 -15.99 7.69 13.71
C ALA A 3 -16.50 6.99 12.42
N GLU A 4 -16.91 5.74 12.52
CA GLU A 4 -17.45 4.98 11.38
C GLU A 4 -18.77 5.54 10.86
N GLN A 5 -19.63 6.05 11.77
CA GLN A 5 -20.98 6.47 11.41
C GLN A 5 -20.98 7.63 10.42
N GLN A 6 -20.03 8.56 10.52
CA GLN A 6 -19.94 9.67 9.55
C GLN A 6 -19.72 9.20 8.11
N TYR A 7 -18.92 8.13 7.91
CA TYR A 7 -18.66 7.59 6.57
C TYR A 7 -19.81 6.72 6.05
N ILE A 8 -20.52 6.02 6.93
CA ILE A 8 -21.74 5.27 6.59
C ILE A 8 -22.83 6.25 6.13
N ASP A 9 -23.07 7.30 6.93
CA ASP A 9 -24.07 8.32 6.62
C ASP A 9 -23.71 9.09 5.33
N LEU A 10 -22.42 9.42 5.13
CA LEU A 10 -21.92 10.06 3.93
C LEU A 10 -22.19 9.18 2.70
N PHE A 11 -21.84 7.88 2.76
CA PHE A 11 -22.04 6.99 1.64
C PHE A 11 -23.53 6.83 1.32
N ALA A 12 -24.39 6.65 2.32
CA ALA A 12 -25.83 6.56 2.13
C ALA A 12 -26.42 7.81 1.45
N GLN A 13 -25.86 9.00 1.71
CA GLN A 13 -26.30 10.26 1.08
C GLN A 13 -25.74 10.43 -0.34
N CYS A 14 -24.59 9.85 -0.65
CA CYS A 14 -23.83 10.12 -1.88
C CYS A 14 -23.62 8.88 -2.77
N GLU A 15 -24.23 7.73 -2.46
CA GLU A 15 -24.04 6.47 -3.19
C GLU A 15 -24.21 6.65 -4.70
N ASP A 16 -25.29 7.33 -5.13
CA ASP A 16 -25.55 7.60 -6.54
C ASP A 16 -24.43 8.40 -7.21
N LEU A 17 -23.83 9.35 -6.50
CA LEU A 17 -22.71 10.15 -7.01
C LEU A 17 -21.43 9.34 -7.08
N VAL A 18 -21.13 8.56 -6.03
CA VAL A 18 -19.98 7.67 -5.99
C VAL A 18 -20.06 6.67 -7.15
N CYS A 19 -21.21 6.05 -7.34
CA CYS A 19 -21.44 5.07 -8.40
C CYS A 19 -21.40 5.68 -9.81
N ARG A 20 -21.92 6.89 -9.98
CA ARG A 20 -21.93 7.62 -11.27
C ARG A 20 -20.54 7.98 -11.76
N HIS A 21 -19.65 8.33 -10.85
CA HIS A 21 -18.25 8.70 -11.15
C HIS A 21 -17.29 7.51 -11.12
N SER A 22 -17.80 6.29 -11.10
CA SER A 22 -17.06 5.04 -11.09
C SER A 22 -17.57 4.11 -12.19
N THR A 23 -17.29 2.81 -12.10
CA THR A 23 -17.63 1.82 -13.12
C THR A 23 -18.42 0.65 -12.55
N PRO A 24 -19.15 -0.13 -13.38
CA PRO A 24 -19.89 -1.29 -12.90
C PRO A 24 -19.02 -2.30 -12.14
N VAL A 25 -17.75 -2.51 -12.58
CA VAL A 25 -16.81 -3.44 -11.92
C VAL A 25 -16.51 -2.98 -10.49
N MET A 26 -16.24 -1.69 -10.29
CA MET A 26 -15.98 -1.14 -8.97
C MET A 26 -17.24 -1.10 -8.11
N ASN A 27 -18.36 -0.70 -8.72
CA ASN A 27 -19.65 -0.56 -8.03
C ASN A 27 -20.20 -1.89 -7.52
N ALA A 28 -19.91 -2.99 -8.22
CA ALA A 28 -20.33 -4.34 -7.81
C ALA A 28 -19.84 -4.77 -6.41
N LEU A 29 -18.76 -4.14 -5.91
CA LEU A 29 -18.20 -4.48 -4.61
C LEU A 29 -18.68 -3.58 -3.45
N ARG A 30 -19.39 -2.46 -3.75
CA ARG A 30 -19.69 -1.43 -2.75
C ARG A 30 -20.70 -1.87 -1.69
N ALA A 31 -21.75 -2.59 -2.09
CA ALA A 31 -22.76 -3.08 -1.14
C ALA A 31 -22.15 -4.03 -0.10
N ASP A 32 -21.31 -4.98 -0.56
CA ASP A 32 -20.59 -5.87 0.35
C ASP A 32 -19.57 -5.10 1.19
N ALA A 33 -18.92 -4.08 0.63
CA ALA A 33 -17.96 -3.25 1.35
C ALA A 33 -18.64 -2.43 2.45
N LEU A 34 -19.82 -1.85 2.19
CA LEU A 34 -20.61 -1.17 3.21
C LEU A 34 -21.00 -2.12 4.34
N ALA A 35 -21.57 -3.28 4.02
CA ALA A 35 -21.97 -4.28 5.02
C ALA A 35 -20.78 -4.77 5.85
N ASN A 36 -19.61 -4.95 5.22
CA ASN A 36 -18.39 -5.30 5.93
C ASN A 36 -17.89 -4.16 6.81
N PHE A 37 -17.95 -2.92 6.37
CA PHE A 37 -17.55 -1.76 7.15
C PHE A 37 -18.46 -1.58 8.38
N GLU A 38 -19.77 -1.72 8.23
CA GLU A 38 -20.74 -1.69 9.34
C GLU A 38 -20.46 -2.79 10.38
N ARG A 39 -20.10 -3.98 9.91
CA ARG A 39 -19.80 -5.13 10.76
C ARG A 39 -18.45 -5.03 11.47
N LEU A 40 -17.40 -4.62 10.75
CA LEU A 40 -16.02 -4.61 11.25
C LEU A 40 -15.70 -3.34 12.02
N GLY A 41 -16.17 -2.18 11.53
CA GLY A 41 -15.75 -0.87 12.00
C GLY A 41 -14.26 -0.62 11.78
N PHE A 42 -13.74 0.42 12.41
CA PHE A 42 -12.30 0.65 12.43
C PHE A 42 -11.60 -0.30 13.40
N PRO A 43 -10.38 -0.77 13.06
CA PRO A 43 -9.56 -1.53 13.98
C PRO A 43 -9.33 -0.77 15.30
N SER A 44 -9.43 -1.48 16.41
CA SER A 44 -9.28 -0.91 17.74
C SER A 44 -7.88 -1.14 18.30
N THR A 45 -7.39 -0.21 19.12
CA THR A 45 -6.15 -0.37 19.92
C THR A 45 -6.19 -1.53 20.91
N ARG A 46 -7.34 -2.17 21.09
CA ARG A 46 -7.48 -3.45 21.85
C ARG A 46 -7.01 -4.64 21.01
N SER A 47 -6.99 -4.51 19.68
CA SER A 47 -6.40 -5.50 18.80
C SER A 47 -4.88 -5.44 18.91
N GLU A 48 -4.24 -6.59 19.00
CA GLU A 48 -2.78 -6.70 19.06
C GLU A 48 -2.09 -6.02 17.86
N ASP A 49 -2.70 -6.14 16.67
CA ASP A 49 -2.15 -5.62 15.42
C ASP A 49 -2.22 -4.10 15.32
N TYR A 50 -3.13 -3.44 16.06
CA TYR A 50 -3.32 -1.99 16.05
C TYR A 50 -3.07 -1.32 17.41
N LYS A 51 -2.37 -2.01 18.32
CA LYS A 51 -2.15 -1.57 19.70
C LYS A 51 -1.58 -0.15 19.84
N TYR A 52 -0.78 0.28 18.89
CA TYR A 52 -0.06 1.55 18.94
C TYR A 52 -0.61 2.60 17.96
N THR A 53 -1.66 2.28 17.19
CA THR A 53 -2.26 3.18 16.20
C THR A 53 -3.76 3.28 16.42
N ASP A 54 -4.22 4.46 16.87
CA ASP A 54 -5.65 4.74 17.07
C ASP A 54 -6.29 5.17 15.74
N VAL A 55 -6.83 4.18 15.02
CA VAL A 55 -7.49 4.40 13.74
C VAL A 55 -8.73 5.27 13.88
N ALA A 56 -9.56 5.02 14.90
CA ALA A 56 -10.79 5.78 15.11
C ALA A 56 -10.51 7.27 15.36
N GLN A 57 -9.43 7.58 16.09
CA GLN A 57 -9.00 8.96 16.31
C GLN A 57 -8.52 9.62 15.00
N ALA A 58 -7.77 8.88 14.17
CA ALA A 58 -7.27 9.40 12.89
C ALA A 58 -8.41 9.72 11.90
N PHE A 59 -9.49 8.94 11.91
CA PHE A 59 -10.65 9.12 11.04
C PHE A 59 -11.77 9.98 11.66
N ALA A 60 -11.65 10.42 12.90
CA ALA A 60 -12.69 11.22 13.57
C ALA A 60 -12.88 12.65 13.03
N PRO A 61 -11.84 13.37 12.52
CA PRO A 61 -12.04 14.69 11.93
C PRO A 61 -12.93 14.62 10.68
N ASP A 62 -13.62 15.75 10.42
CA ASP A 62 -14.44 15.93 9.22
C ASP A 62 -13.53 16.32 8.04
N TYR A 63 -13.13 15.34 7.25
CA TYR A 63 -12.34 15.57 6.05
C TYR A 63 -13.23 15.78 4.83
N GLY A 64 -12.87 16.75 3.99
CA GLY A 64 -13.47 16.90 2.67
C GLY A 64 -13.15 15.70 1.77
N LEU A 65 -14.13 15.25 0.99
CA LEU A 65 -13.96 14.22 -0.05
C LEU A 65 -14.42 14.75 -1.41
N ASN A 66 -13.63 14.52 -2.44
CA ASN A 66 -13.96 14.94 -3.80
C ASN A 66 -14.89 13.93 -4.50
N ILE A 67 -16.07 13.65 -3.93
CA ILE A 67 -17.04 12.68 -4.46
C ILE A 67 -17.57 13.10 -5.84
N ASN A 68 -17.74 14.40 -6.07
CA ASN A 68 -18.21 14.96 -7.35
C ASN A 68 -17.13 14.99 -8.44
N ARG A 69 -15.91 14.57 -8.14
CA ARG A 69 -14.78 14.60 -9.07
C ARG A 69 -14.55 15.97 -9.71
N VAL A 70 -14.66 17.01 -8.89
CA VAL A 70 -14.33 18.38 -9.32
C VAL A 70 -12.84 18.43 -9.69
N ALA A 71 -12.55 19.05 -10.85
CA ALA A 71 -11.17 19.19 -11.30
C ALA A 71 -10.34 20.01 -10.30
N ILE A 72 -9.24 19.44 -9.84
CA ILE A 72 -8.32 20.12 -8.94
C ILE A 72 -7.37 20.96 -9.78
N PRO A 73 -7.25 22.28 -9.50
CA PRO A 73 -6.45 23.20 -10.33
C PRO A 73 -4.96 23.06 -10.01
N VAL A 74 -4.36 22.01 -10.53
CA VAL A 74 -2.91 21.76 -10.44
C VAL A 74 -2.41 21.12 -11.73
N ASN A 75 -1.25 21.57 -12.21
CA ASN A 75 -0.48 20.81 -13.19
C ASN A 75 0.61 20.06 -12.42
N PRO A 76 0.52 18.72 -12.30
CA PRO A 76 1.47 17.95 -11.52
C PRO A 76 2.91 18.05 -12.06
N TYR A 77 3.11 18.28 -13.35
CA TYR A 77 4.45 18.47 -13.93
C TYR A 77 5.15 19.76 -13.49
N ASP A 78 4.37 20.78 -13.04
CA ASP A 78 4.93 22.03 -12.56
C ASP A 78 5.36 21.97 -11.09
N VAL A 79 4.74 21.08 -10.31
CA VAL A 79 4.95 20.97 -8.86
C VAL A 79 5.84 19.79 -8.46
N PHE A 80 5.84 18.73 -9.26
CA PHE A 80 6.70 17.58 -9.02
C PHE A 80 8.08 17.79 -9.67
N ARG A 81 9.11 17.68 -8.84
CA ARG A 81 10.51 17.63 -9.30
C ARG A 81 11.16 16.40 -8.69
N CYS A 82 11.56 15.48 -9.55
CA CYS A 82 12.39 14.37 -9.12
C CYS A 82 13.84 14.79 -9.10
N ASP A 83 14.43 14.85 -7.91
CA ASP A 83 15.85 15.24 -7.75
C ASP A 83 16.82 14.06 -7.95
N VAL A 84 16.30 12.87 -8.31
CA VAL A 84 17.14 11.71 -8.62
C VAL A 84 17.78 11.86 -10.00
N PRO A 85 19.10 12.09 -10.08
CA PRO A 85 19.77 12.26 -11.36
C PRO A 85 19.62 11.01 -12.24
N ASN A 86 19.31 11.22 -13.51
CA ASN A 86 19.24 10.15 -14.53
C ASN A 86 18.15 9.09 -14.31
N LEU A 87 17.18 9.33 -13.44
CA LEU A 87 16.04 8.44 -13.31
C LEU A 87 15.16 8.57 -14.55
N SER A 88 15.24 7.61 -15.46
CA SER A 88 14.41 7.55 -16.65
C SER A 88 13.22 6.63 -16.40
N THR A 89 12.05 7.20 -16.13
CA THR A 89 10.81 6.47 -15.87
C THR A 89 9.70 6.86 -16.83
N SER A 90 8.67 6.01 -16.93
CA SER A 90 7.38 6.37 -17.51
C SER A 90 6.52 6.99 -16.40
N LEU A 91 6.38 8.33 -16.42
CA LEU A 91 5.84 9.10 -15.30
C LEU A 91 4.34 9.33 -15.43
N TYR A 92 3.58 8.97 -14.39
CA TYR A 92 2.15 9.13 -14.26
C TYR A 92 1.81 9.83 -12.95
N PHE A 93 0.64 10.47 -12.88
CA PHE A 93 0.19 11.19 -11.70
C PHE A 93 -1.21 10.79 -11.25
N VAL A 94 -1.38 10.79 -9.93
CA VAL A 94 -2.68 10.80 -9.26
C VAL A 94 -2.73 12.06 -8.39
N VAL A 95 -3.74 12.89 -8.57
CA VAL A 95 -3.97 14.07 -7.72
C VAL A 95 -5.06 13.72 -6.72
N ASN A 96 -4.69 13.71 -5.44
CA ASN A 96 -5.48 13.15 -4.34
C ASN A 96 -5.80 11.66 -4.59
N ASP A 97 -6.93 11.37 -5.23
CA ASP A 97 -7.37 10.01 -5.60
C ASP A 97 -7.93 9.94 -7.05
N THR A 98 -7.58 10.93 -7.89
CA THR A 98 -8.02 11.00 -9.29
C THR A 98 -6.82 10.89 -10.21
N PHE A 99 -6.88 9.96 -11.15
CA PHE A 99 -5.82 9.83 -12.17
C PHE A 99 -5.79 11.08 -13.06
N TYR A 100 -4.57 11.59 -13.30
CA TYR A 100 -4.35 12.76 -14.15
C TYR A 100 -4.11 12.32 -15.60
N ASP A 101 -5.09 12.50 -16.46
CA ASP A 101 -5.14 12.03 -17.85
C ASP A 101 -4.83 13.11 -18.91
N LYS A 102 -4.64 14.37 -18.49
CA LYS A 102 -4.45 15.49 -19.44
C LYS A 102 -3.14 15.42 -20.22
N GLU A 103 -2.09 14.92 -19.56
CA GLU A 103 -0.77 14.73 -20.17
C GLU A 103 -0.24 13.36 -19.78
N LEU A 104 -0.08 12.47 -20.74
CA LEU A 104 0.49 11.15 -20.55
C LEU A 104 1.95 11.10 -20.97
N PRO A 105 2.75 10.19 -20.41
CA PRO A 105 4.15 10.05 -20.79
C PRO A 105 4.29 9.73 -22.28
N LYS A 106 5.23 10.40 -22.95
CA LYS A 106 5.53 10.18 -24.37
C LYS A 106 6.25 8.86 -24.64
N ALA A 107 6.73 8.19 -23.60
CA ALA A 107 7.41 6.91 -23.74
C ALA A 107 6.41 5.82 -24.14
N HIS A 108 6.70 5.13 -25.24
CA HIS A 108 5.89 3.98 -25.63
C HIS A 108 6.15 2.81 -24.70
N LEU A 109 5.08 2.29 -24.10
CA LEU A 109 5.11 1.00 -23.42
C LEU A 109 5.14 -0.12 -24.48
N PRO A 110 5.67 -1.31 -24.16
CA PRO A 110 5.55 -2.48 -25.03
C PRO A 110 4.10 -2.77 -25.41
N GLU A 111 3.90 -3.45 -26.54
CA GLU A 111 2.57 -3.80 -27.04
C GLU A 111 1.76 -4.58 -26.01
N GLY A 112 0.51 -4.19 -25.81
CA GLY A 112 -0.42 -4.81 -24.88
C GLY A 112 -0.24 -4.41 -23.41
N VAL A 113 0.82 -3.68 -23.05
CA VAL A 113 0.99 -3.15 -21.67
C VAL A 113 0.04 -1.97 -21.46
N TYR A 114 -0.64 -1.97 -20.33
CA TYR A 114 -1.43 -0.84 -19.87
C TYR A 114 -0.81 -0.26 -18.59
N ALA A 115 -0.63 1.05 -18.57
CA ALA A 115 -0.37 1.82 -17.35
C ALA A 115 -1.21 3.10 -17.42
N GLY A 116 -2.10 3.28 -16.43
CA GLY A 116 -3.06 4.41 -16.49
C GLY A 116 -4.16 4.31 -15.44
N GLY A 117 -5.21 5.12 -15.62
CA GLY A 117 -6.33 5.22 -14.68
C GLY A 117 -7.09 3.90 -14.50
N LEU A 118 -7.44 3.60 -13.26
CA LEU A 118 -8.20 2.40 -12.89
C LEU A 118 -9.61 2.43 -13.51
N LYS A 119 -10.26 3.58 -13.47
CA LYS A 119 -11.58 3.77 -14.06
C LYS A 119 -11.55 3.41 -15.54
N ALA A 120 -10.65 4.00 -16.32
CA ALA A 120 -10.51 3.73 -17.74
C ALA A 120 -10.19 2.27 -18.05
N PHE A 121 -9.32 1.64 -17.23
CA PHE A 121 -9.00 0.22 -17.39
C PHE A 121 -10.21 -0.68 -17.16
N THR A 122 -11.00 -0.42 -16.12
CA THR A 122 -12.18 -1.22 -15.81
C THR A 122 -13.31 -1.05 -16.82
N GLU A 123 -13.37 0.09 -17.51
CA GLU A 123 -14.29 0.33 -18.65
C GLU A 123 -13.81 -0.41 -19.91
N GLN A 124 -12.53 -0.36 -20.20
CA GLN A 124 -11.94 -0.94 -21.41
C GLN A 124 -11.77 -2.48 -21.33
N TYR A 125 -11.44 -3.00 -20.14
CA TYR A 125 -11.15 -4.41 -19.88
C TYR A 125 -11.94 -4.97 -18.70
N PRO A 126 -13.29 -4.90 -18.72
CA PRO A 126 -14.10 -5.26 -17.55
C PRO A 126 -13.96 -6.71 -17.11
N GLU A 127 -13.72 -7.63 -18.04
CA GLU A 127 -13.52 -9.06 -17.72
C GLU A 127 -12.22 -9.30 -16.97
N ILE A 128 -11.12 -8.67 -17.41
CA ILE A 128 -9.83 -8.77 -16.73
C ILE A 128 -9.96 -8.08 -15.34
N ALA A 129 -10.49 -6.89 -15.31
CA ALA A 129 -10.65 -6.14 -14.06
C ALA A 129 -11.48 -6.90 -13.02
N SER A 130 -12.59 -7.52 -13.42
CA SER A 130 -13.47 -8.31 -12.53
C SER A 130 -12.79 -9.54 -11.94
N LYS A 131 -11.80 -10.11 -12.65
CA LYS A 131 -11.03 -11.25 -12.18
C LYS A 131 -10.07 -10.89 -11.04
N TYR A 132 -9.56 -9.64 -11.00
CA TYR A 132 -8.49 -9.25 -10.11
C TYR A 132 -8.89 -8.19 -9.08
N TYR A 133 -9.69 -7.18 -9.45
CA TYR A 133 -10.04 -6.06 -8.57
C TYR A 133 -10.79 -6.53 -7.32
N GLY A 134 -10.28 -6.18 -6.14
CA GLY A 134 -10.84 -6.55 -4.84
C GLY A 134 -10.62 -8.02 -4.45
N LYS A 135 -9.77 -8.77 -5.17
CA LYS A 135 -9.57 -10.20 -4.92
C LYS A 135 -8.38 -10.51 -4.00
N ALA A 136 -7.30 -9.72 -4.04
CA ALA A 136 -6.20 -9.86 -3.09
C ALA A 136 -6.52 -9.15 -1.78
N ALA A 137 -7.21 -8.01 -1.84
CA ALA A 137 -7.63 -7.20 -0.71
C ALA A 137 -9.17 -7.19 -0.54
N PRO A 138 -9.82 -8.30 -0.15
CA PRO A 138 -11.27 -8.32 0.02
C PRO A 138 -11.71 -7.47 1.22
N SER A 139 -12.79 -6.74 1.06
CA SER A 139 -13.35 -5.84 2.08
C SER A 139 -13.75 -6.54 3.40
N SER A 140 -13.89 -7.86 3.38
CA SER A 140 -14.24 -8.66 4.55
C SER A 140 -13.13 -8.82 5.59
N LYS A 141 -11.89 -8.48 5.23
CA LYS A 141 -10.71 -8.67 6.11
C LYS A 141 -10.46 -7.51 7.05
N ASP A 142 -10.67 -6.27 6.60
CA ASP A 142 -10.29 -5.06 7.35
C ASP A 142 -11.26 -3.92 7.07
N GLY A 143 -11.63 -3.16 8.12
CA GLY A 143 -12.57 -2.04 7.99
C GLY A 143 -12.04 -0.88 7.15
N ILE A 144 -10.72 -0.63 7.14
CA ILE A 144 -10.12 0.42 6.30
C ILE A 144 -10.16 0.01 4.82
N ILE A 145 -9.93 -1.28 4.51
CA ILE A 145 -10.09 -1.81 3.16
C ILE A 145 -11.56 -1.72 2.72
N ALA A 146 -12.49 -2.03 3.63
CA ALA A 146 -13.91 -1.91 3.36
C ALA A 146 -14.31 -0.46 3.05
N LEU A 147 -13.87 0.51 3.86
CA LEU A 147 -14.07 1.93 3.63
C LEU A 147 -13.48 2.39 2.29
N ASN A 148 -12.23 2.00 2.00
CA ASN A 148 -11.59 2.32 0.73
C ASN A 148 -12.38 1.75 -0.45
N THR A 149 -12.81 0.48 -0.39
CA THR A 149 -13.60 -0.17 -1.45
C THR A 149 -14.96 0.51 -1.65
N MET A 150 -15.57 0.97 -0.55
CA MET A 150 -16.83 1.69 -0.56
C MET A 150 -16.72 3.06 -1.26
N LEU A 151 -15.62 3.80 -1.03
CA LEU A 151 -15.48 5.20 -1.47
C LEU A 151 -14.59 5.42 -2.70
N ALA A 152 -13.67 4.50 -3.02
CA ALA A 152 -12.78 4.68 -4.17
C ALA A 152 -13.54 4.76 -5.50
N GLN A 153 -13.20 5.75 -6.32
CA GLN A 153 -13.86 6.00 -7.62
C GLN A 153 -12.88 5.91 -8.78
N ASP A 154 -11.57 5.96 -8.52
CA ASP A 154 -10.50 5.85 -9.50
C ASP A 154 -9.22 5.31 -8.81
N GLY A 155 -8.12 5.30 -9.53
CA GLY A 155 -6.82 4.83 -9.08
C GLY A 155 -5.86 4.62 -10.23
N PHE A 156 -4.92 3.71 -10.05
CA PHE A 156 -3.90 3.41 -11.06
C PHE A 156 -3.82 1.90 -11.34
N VAL A 157 -3.57 1.53 -12.59
CA VAL A 157 -3.40 0.13 -13.01
C VAL A 157 -2.09 -0.03 -13.78
N VAL A 158 -1.40 -1.12 -13.51
CA VAL A 158 -0.35 -1.68 -14.35
C VAL A 158 -0.77 -3.09 -14.76
N TYR A 159 -0.94 -3.31 -16.06
CA TYR A 159 -1.18 -4.63 -16.64
C TYR A 159 -0.06 -4.95 -17.63
N VAL A 160 0.61 -6.07 -17.42
CA VAL A 160 1.71 -6.52 -18.29
C VAL A 160 1.35 -7.91 -18.86
N PRO A 161 1.20 -8.03 -20.19
CA PRO A 161 0.83 -9.26 -20.83
C PRO A 161 1.92 -10.35 -20.70
N LYS A 162 1.53 -11.59 -20.97
CA LYS A 162 2.41 -12.77 -20.94
C LYS A 162 3.68 -12.57 -21.80
N ASN A 163 4.83 -12.94 -21.22
CA ASN A 163 6.16 -12.88 -21.85
C ASN A 163 6.64 -11.45 -22.22
N VAL A 164 6.03 -10.40 -21.68
CA VAL A 164 6.43 -9.01 -21.93
C VAL A 164 7.31 -8.51 -20.82
N VAL A 165 8.41 -7.86 -21.19
CA VAL A 165 9.34 -7.17 -20.27
C VAL A 165 9.21 -5.67 -20.46
N VAL A 166 8.89 -4.96 -19.38
CA VAL A 166 8.87 -3.50 -19.32
C VAL A 166 10.19 -3.03 -18.73
N GLU A 167 11.17 -2.74 -19.60
CA GLU A 167 12.53 -2.39 -19.17
C GLU A 167 12.57 -1.06 -18.40
N ARG A 168 11.81 -0.08 -18.88
CA ARG A 168 11.75 1.25 -18.26
C ARG A 168 10.79 1.23 -17.07
N PRO A 169 11.25 1.58 -15.85
CA PRO A 169 10.37 1.60 -14.70
C PRO A 169 9.17 2.54 -14.90
N ILE A 170 8.01 2.10 -14.45
CA ILE A 170 6.80 2.92 -14.35
C ILE A 170 6.88 3.70 -13.04
N GLN A 171 6.60 4.99 -13.07
CA GLN A 171 6.56 5.84 -11.88
C GLN A 171 5.19 6.47 -11.74
N LEU A 172 4.54 6.23 -10.62
CA LEU A 172 3.33 6.88 -10.19
C LEU A 172 3.65 7.90 -9.10
N VAL A 173 3.29 9.15 -9.32
CA VAL A 173 3.42 10.19 -8.31
C VAL A 173 2.04 10.58 -7.83
N ASN A 174 1.79 10.36 -6.55
CA ASN A 174 0.61 10.82 -5.86
C ASN A 174 0.89 12.23 -5.31
N ILE A 175 0.06 13.19 -5.68
CA ILE A 175 0.17 14.56 -5.21
C ILE A 175 -1.05 14.88 -4.35
N PHE A 176 -0.82 15.31 -3.11
CA PHE A 176 -1.85 15.91 -2.27
C PHE A 176 -1.96 17.40 -2.55
N ARG A 177 -3.14 17.82 -2.98
CA ARG A 177 -3.48 19.22 -3.26
C ARG A 177 -4.87 19.54 -2.72
N SER A 178 -4.97 20.44 -1.76
CA SER A 178 -6.25 20.91 -1.24
C SER A 178 -6.09 22.22 -0.48
N ASP A 179 -7.17 23.03 -0.46
CA ASP A 179 -7.24 24.24 0.35
C ASP A 179 -7.94 23.99 1.71
N VAL A 180 -8.38 22.75 1.95
CA VAL A 180 -9.05 22.31 3.19
C VAL A 180 -8.58 20.92 3.57
N ASP A 181 -8.77 20.55 4.84
CA ASP A 181 -8.47 19.19 5.30
C ASP A 181 -9.21 18.15 4.46
N THR A 182 -8.49 17.21 3.88
CA THR A 182 -9.00 16.35 2.81
C THR A 182 -8.63 14.90 3.00
N MET A 183 -9.55 14.01 2.68
CA MET A 183 -9.34 12.58 2.58
C MET A 183 -9.28 12.10 1.13
N ALA A 184 -8.33 11.22 0.82
CA ALA A 184 -8.16 10.57 -0.48
C ALA A 184 -8.22 9.04 -0.34
N ASN A 185 -8.98 8.38 -1.24
CA ASN A 185 -9.12 6.93 -1.26
C ASN A 185 -8.47 6.36 -2.51
N ARG A 186 -7.20 5.93 -2.38
CA ARG A 186 -6.37 5.48 -3.49
C ARG A 186 -6.44 3.99 -3.71
N ARG A 187 -6.43 3.58 -4.98
CA ARG A 187 -6.33 2.18 -5.41
C ARG A 187 -5.22 2.02 -6.43
N VAL A 188 -4.45 0.94 -6.27
CA VAL A 188 -3.47 0.51 -7.27
C VAL A 188 -3.70 -0.98 -7.55
N LEU A 189 -3.84 -1.33 -8.81
CA LEU A 189 -3.98 -2.71 -9.27
C LEU A 189 -2.83 -3.07 -10.20
N VAL A 190 -2.07 -4.11 -9.86
CA VAL A 190 -0.97 -4.62 -10.68
C VAL A 190 -1.28 -6.05 -11.07
N ILE A 191 -1.27 -6.30 -12.36
CA ILE A 191 -1.51 -7.62 -12.96
C ILE A 191 -0.31 -7.97 -13.83
N MET A 192 0.48 -8.94 -13.37
CA MET A 192 1.64 -9.46 -14.05
C MET A 192 1.28 -10.83 -14.61
N GLU A 193 0.99 -10.90 -15.91
CA GLU A 193 0.69 -12.18 -16.59
C GLU A 193 1.93 -13.10 -16.63
N PRO A 194 1.80 -14.40 -16.95
CA PRO A 194 2.92 -15.34 -16.88
C PRO A 194 4.19 -14.90 -17.61
N HIS A 195 5.34 -15.03 -16.94
CA HIS A 195 6.68 -14.70 -17.47
C HIS A 195 6.84 -13.23 -17.88
N SER A 196 6.05 -12.32 -17.30
CA SER A 196 6.19 -10.88 -17.50
C SER A 196 7.17 -10.27 -16.49
N GLU A 197 7.71 -9.10 -16.81
CA GLU A 197 8.61 -8.35 -15.92
C GLU A 197 8.31 -6.85 -15.97
N ALA A 198 8.23 -6.22 -14.79
CA ALA A 198 8.08 -4.77 -14.66
C ALA A 198 8.54 -4.26 -13.29
N LYS A 199 8.70 -2.94 -13.20
CA LYS A 199 8.98 -2.21 -11.96
C LYS A 199 8.04 -1.04 -11.81
N LEU A 200 7.46 -0.86 -10.63
CA LEU A 200 6.62 0.28 -10.28
C LEU A 200 7.22 1.02 -9.09
N LEU A 201 7.47 2.31 -9.26
CA LEU A 201 7.82 3.23 -8.19
C LEU A 201 6.62 4.13 -7.90
N VAL A 202 6.12 4.11 -6.69
CA VAL A 202 5.07 5.01 -6.20
C VAL A 202 5.70 6.03 -5.26
N CYS A 203 5.45 7.31 -5.50
CA CYS A 203 5.95 8.40 -4.67
C CYS A 203 4.79 9.24 -4.14
N ASP A 204 4.78 9.57 -2.86
CA ASP A 204 3.78 10.44 -2.24
C ASP A 204 4.37 11.80 -1.89
N HIS A 205 3.75 12.88 -2.38
CA HIS A 205 4.13 14.26 -2.09
C HIS A 205 2.93 15.09 -1.65
N SER A 206 3.13 15.98 -0.69
CA SER A 206 2.16 16.98 -0.27
C SER A 206 2.66 18.38 -0.65
N ILE A 207 1.81 19.18 -1.25
CA ILE A 207 2.16 20.56 -1.70
C ILE A 207 1.48 21.64 -0.87
N ASP A 208 0.54 21.29 -0.01
CA ASP A 208 -0.20 22.22 0.86
C ASP A 208 -0.06 21.85 2.33
N ASP A 209 -0.18 22.84 3.19
CA ASP A 209 -0.10 22.74 4.65
C ASP A 209 -1.47 22.47 5.31
N VAL A 210 -2.28 21.60 4.74
CA VAL A 210 -3.54 21.13 5.32
C VAL A 210 -3.40 19.70 5.82
N LYS A 211 -4.35 19.22 6.61
CA LYS A 211 -4.35 17.83 7.02
C LYS A 211 -4.82 16.94 5.88
N PHE A 212 -4.00 15.98 5.54
CA PHE A 212 -4.37 14.94 4.59
C PHE A 212 -4.55 13.60 5.29
N LEU A 213 -5.64 12.92 4.96
CA LEU A 213 -5.86 11.53 5.32
C LEU A 213 -5.90 10.69 4.03
N ALA A 214 -4.99 9.73 3.90
CA ALA A 214 -5.01 8.80 2.77
C ALA A 214 -5.34 7.38 3.22
N THR A 215 -6.27 6.75 2.53
CA THR A 215 -6.33 5.28 2.49
C THR A 215 -5.77 4.82 1.15
N GLN A 216 -4.88 3.84 1.16
CA GLN A 216 -4.30 3.27 -0.06
C GLN A 216 -4.42 1.75 -0.01
N VAL A 217 -5.00 1.15 -1.05
CA VAL A 217 -5.03 -0.31 -1.21
C VAL A 217 -4.34 -0.66 -2.50
N VAL A 218 -3.30 -1.47 -2.40
CA VAL A 218 -2.50 -1.97 -3.52
C VAL A 218 -2.71 -3.46 -3.63
N GLU A 219 -3.12 -3.92 -4.80
CA GLU A 219 -3.29 -5.33 -5.11
C GLU A 219 -2.31 -5.74 -6.21
N ILE A 220 -1.45 -6.70 -5.93
CA ILE A 220 -0.40 -7.19 -6.84
C ILE A 220 -0.64 -8.68 -7.09
N PHE A 221 -0.85 -9.03 -8.34
CA PHE A 221 -0.97 -10.40 -8.81
C PHE A 221 0.23 -10.73 -9.70
N ALA A 222 1.06 -11.65 -9.25
CA ALA A 222 2.18 -12.19 -10.01
C ALA A 222 1.84 -13.61 -10.43
N GLU A 223 1.53 -13.78 -11.72
CA GLU A 223 1.24 -15.09 -12.32
C GLU A 223 2.55 -15.85 -12.57
N GLU A 224 2.46 -17.13 -12.95
CA GLU A 224 3.60 -18.03 -13.08
C GLU A 224 4.83 -17.42 -13.77
N GLY A 225 5.98 -17.48 -13.11
CA GLY A 225 7.25 -16.99 -13.63
C GLY A 225 7.37 -15.47 -13.75
N ALA A 226 6.39 -14.70 -13.28
CA ALA A 226 6.44 -13.23 -13.31
C ALA A 226 7.47 -12.67 -12.34
N ARG A 227 8.07 -11.53 -12.70
CA ARG A 227 9.01 -10.77 -11.89
C ARG A 227 8.51 -9.35 -11.72
N PHE A 228 8.40 -8.89 -10.47
CA PHE A 228 7.87 -7.56 -10.20
C PHE A 228 8.55 -6.90 -9.01
N ASP A 229 9.03 -5.67 -9.22
CA ASP A 229 9.56 -4.82 -8.16
C ASP A 229 8.58 -3.67 -7.87
N TYR A 230 8.12 -3.58 -6.63
CA TYR A 230 7.29 -2.48 -6.13
C TYR A 230 8.06 -1.65 -5.11
N TYR A 231 8.20 -0.36 -5.39
CA TYR A 231 8.79 0.62 -4.49
C TYR A 231 7.73 1.64 -4.08
N ASP A 232 7.61 1.90 -2.79
CA ASP A 232 6.69 2.89 -2.20
C ASP A 232 7.52 3.91 -1.40
N LEU A 233 7.66 5.11 -1.93
CA LEU A 233 8.42 6.20 -1.32
C LEU A 233 7.45 7.24 -0.78
N GLU A 234 7.39 7.40 0.54
CA GLU A 234 6.61 8.41 1.21
C GLU A 234 7.48 9.60 1.60
N GLU A 235 7.21 10.73 0.98
CA GLU A 235 7.77 12.04 1.26
C GLU A 235 6.63 13.06 1.35
N SER A 236 5.72 12.80 2.27
CA SER A 236 4.54 13.63 2.54
C SER A 236 4.84 14.71 3.59
N SER A 237 3.83 15.39 4.10
CA SER A 237 4.00 16.39 5.17
C SER A 237 3.80 15.76 6.55
N VAL A 238 4.26 16.47 7.60
CA VAL A 238 4.00 16.10 9.00
C VAL A 238 2.51 16.18 9.38
N SER A 239 1.69 16.83 8.55
CA SER A 239 0.23 16.89 8.69
C SER A 239 -0.50 15.75 7.96
N THR A 240 0.24 14.82 7.33
CA THR A 240 -0.33 13.69 6.59
C THR A 240 -0.50 12.48 7.48
N THR A 241 -1.68 11.90 7.45
CA THR A 241 -1.98 10.57 7.99
C THR A 241 -2.24 9.60 6.84
N ARG A 242 -1.54 8.48 6.81
CA ARG A 242 -1.66 7.49 5.74
C ARG A 242 -1.87 6.08 6.28
N PHE A 243 -2.89 5.40 5.77
CA PHE A 243 -3.14 3.98 5.97
C PHE A 243 -2.99 3.26 4.62
N SER A 244 -1.89 2.54 4.45
CA SER A 244 -1.60 1.78 3.23
C SER A 244 -1.68 0.28 3.48
N SER A 245 -2.27 -0.45 2.55
CA SER A 245 -2.39 -1.90 2.61
C SER A 245 -1.98 -2.49 1.27
N VAL A 246 -0.86 -3.22 1.25
CA VAL A 246 -0.28 -3.87 0.07
C VAL A 246 -0.53 -5.36 0.15
N HIS A 247 -1.22 -5.91 -0.84
CA HIS A 247 -1.57 -7.32 -0.93
C HIS A 247 -0.93 -7.94 -2.16
N VAL A 248 -0.10 -8.96 -1.96
CA VAL A 248 0.64 -9.66 -3.01
C VAL A 248 0.19 -11.11 -3.07
N ARG A 249 -0.20 -11.57 -4.25
CA ARG A 249 -0.44 -12.98 -4.54
C ARG A 249 0.55 -13.50 -5.57
N GLN A 250 1.32 -14.50 -5.19
CA GLN A 250 2.38 -15.07 -6.01
C GLN A 250 2.01 -16.49 -6.45
N ALA A 251 1.97 -16.72 -7.77
CA ALA A 251 1.91 -18.03 -8.36
C ALA A 251 3.31 -18.70 -8.41
N ALA A 252 3.44 -19.84 -9.07
CA ALA A 252 4.68 -20.60 -9.11
C ALA A 252 5.84 -19.85 -9.79
N SER A 253 7.05 -20.04 -9.27
CA SER A 253 8.30 -19.53 -9.86
C SER A 253 8.36 -18.00 -10.01
N THR A 254 7.57 -17.28 -9.25
CA THR A 254 7.56 -15.80 -9.24
C THR A 254 8.66 -15.22 -8.37
N ASN A 255 9.10 -14.01 -8.71
CA ASN A 255 10.00 -13.23 -7.87
C ASN A 255 9.40 -11.84 -7.68
N VAL A 256 9.06 -11.48 -6.44
CA VAL A 256 8.44 -10.18 -6.11
C VAL A 256 9.23 -9.49 -5.01
N LEU A 257 9.62 -8.24 -5.31
CA LEU A 257 10.16 -7.31 -4.33
C LEU A 257 9.10 -6.27 -3.95
N VAL A 258 8.90 -6.07 -2.65
CA VAL A 258 8.16 -4.93 -2.09
C VAL A 258 9.09 -4.15 -1.19
N ASN A 259 9.27 -2.85 -1.45
CA ASN A 259 10.16 -2.01 -0.66
C ASN A 259 9.48 -0.68 -0.31
N GLY A 260 9.19 -0.48 0.97
CA GLY A 260 8.59 0.74 1.51
C GLY A 260 9.63 1.65 2.17
N ILE A 261 9.70 2.92 1.74
CA ILE A 261 10.62 3.92 2.28
C ILE A 261 9.80 5.12 2.77
N THR A 262 9.93 5.48 4.04
CA THR A 262 9.28 6.66 4.62
C THR A 262 10.35 7.62 5.13
N LEU A 263 10.41 8.80 4.51
CA LEU A 263 11.36 9.87 4.84
C LEU A 263 10.70 11.02 5.60
N THR A 264 9.47 11.37 5.21
CA THR A 264 8.68 12.42 5.86
C THR A 264 7.21 12.02 5.89
N ASN A 265 6.59 12.10 7.07
CA ASN A 265 5.17 11.81 7.30
C ASN A 265 4.68 12.49 8.59
N GLY A 266 3.40 12.37 8.91
CA GLY A 266 2.88 12.58 10.26
C GLY A 266 2.68 11.24 10.96
N LEU A 267 1.62 10.52 10.58
CA LEU A 267 1.34 9.16 11.04
C LEU A 267 1.16 8.25 9.82
N THR A 268 1.95 7.21 9.72
CA THR A 268 1.81 6.20 8.66
C THR A 268 1.65 4.81 9.24
N ARG A 269 0.63 4.11 8.78
CA ARG A 269 0.45 2.68 8.99
C ARG A 269 0.55 1.96 7.65
N ASN A 270 1.54 1.08 7.52
CA ASN A 270 1.70 0.19 6.37
C ASN A 270 1.41 -1.26 6.76
N ASN A 271 0.45 -1.87 6.06
CA ASN A 271 0.14 -3.29 6.16
C ASN A 271 0.62 -4.00 4.90
N TYR A 272 1.42 -5.05 5.05
CA TYR A 272 1.90 -5.89 3.95
C TYR A 272 1.38 -7.31 4.11
N TYR A 273 0.65 -7.80 3.13
CA TYR A 273 0.16 -9.17 3.08
C TYR A 273 0.73 -9.85 1.85
N VAL A 274 1.53 -10.90 2.05
CA VAL A 274 2.16 -11.66 0.97
C VAL A 274 1.71 -13.11 1.06
N GLU A 275 1.14 -13.62 -0.01
CA GLU A 275 0.70 -15.01 -0.13
C GLU A 275 1.52 -15.72 -1.23
N LEU A 276 2.38 -16.69 -0.84
CA LEU A 276 3.11 -17.54 -1.76
C LEU A 276 2.26 -18.80 -2.01
N ASN A 277 1.52 -18.78 -3.12
CA ASN A 277 0.52 -19.80 -3.46
C ASN A 277 0.98 -20.79 -4.54
N GLY A 278 2.17 -20.60 -5.10
CA GLY A 278 2.78 -21.49 -6.08
C GLY A 278 4.21 -21.86 -5.67
N GLU A 279 4.63 -23.10 -5.99
CA GLU A 279 5.96 -23.59 -5.66
C GLU A 279 7.07 -22.75 -6.31
N TYR A 280 8.20 -22.66 -5.61
CA TYR A 280 9.39 -21.88 -6.02
C TYR A 280 9.13 -20.38 -6.12
N ALA A 281 8.08 -19.87 -5.48
CA ALA A 281 7.88 -18.44 -5.34
C ALA A 281 8.90 -17.84 -4.37
N GLU A 282 9.46 -16.71 -4.77
CA GLU A 282 10.42 -15.93 -3.97
C GLU A 282 9.83 -14.55 -3.67
N SER A 283 9.87 -14.14 -2.41
CA SER A 283 9.40 -12.82 -1.98
C SER A 283 10.47 -12.11 -1.16
N THR A 284 10.71 -10.85 -1.49
CA THR A 284 11.52 -9.95 -0.70
C THR A 284 10.67 -8.78 -0.24
N LEU A 285 10.54 -8.64 1.08
CA LEU A 285 9.82 -7.52 1.69
C LEU A 285 10.80 -6.67 2.50
N CYS A 286 11.01 -5.44 2.04
CA CYS A 286 11.93 -4.52 2.67
C CYS A 286 11.24 -3.23 3.09
N GLY A 287 11.79 -2.56 4.09
CA GLY A 287 11.35 -1.23 4.45
C GLY A 287 12.42 -0.45 5.21
N MET A 288 12.35 0.87 5.07
CA MET A 288 13.18 1.80 5.81
C MET A 288 12.36 3.01 6.22
N SER A 289 12.55 3.46 7.46
CA SER A 289 12.03 4.76 7.90
C SER A 289 13.11 5.59 8.59
N VAL A 290 13.09 6.90 8.32
CA VAL A 290 13.92 7.89 9.02
C VAL A 290 12.96 8.95 9.55
N LEU A 291 12.77 8.97 10.86
CA LEU A 291 11.74 9.76 11.52
C LEU A 291 12.35 10.67 12.57
N ASP A 292 11.80 11.87 12.71
CA ASP A 292 12.13 12.84 13.75
C ASP A 292 10.89 13.45 14.39
N LYS A 293 11.05 14.38 15.29
CA LYS A 293 9.96 15.12 15.96
C LYS A 293 8.95 14.16 16.60
N GLU A 294 7.68 14.26 16.23
CA GLU A 294 6.58 13.41 16.72
C GLU A 294 6.05 12.46 15.63
N GLN A 295 6.83 12.21 14.59
CA GLN A 295 6.43 11.33 13.50
C GLN A 295 6.24 9.88 14.00
N GLN A 296 5.26 9.21 13.43
CA GLN A 296 4.98 7.81 13.75
C GLN A 296 4.93 6.96 12.48
N MET A 297 5.64 5.83 12.53
CA MET A 297 5.57 4.77 11.53
C MET A 297 5.17 3.46 12.19
N ASP A 298 4.08 2.87 11.76
CA ASP A 298 3.60 1.57 12.20
C ASP A 298 3.59 0.60 11.02
N THR A 299 4.44 -0.40 11.06
CA THR A 299 4.58 -1.42 10.02
C THR A 299 4.04 -2.75 10.51
N TYR A 300 3.11 -3.31 9.77
CA TYR A 300 2.62 -4.67 9.95
C TYR A 300 2.94 -5.50 8.70
N SER A 301 3.46 -6.69 8.88
CA SER A 301 3.66 -7.65 7.79
C SER A 301 3.06 -9.01 8.12
N HIS A 302 2.50 -9.67 7.11
CA HIS A 302 2.01 -11.03 7.20
C HIS A 302 2.37 -11.79 5.93
N ILE A 303 3.37 -12.65 6.02
CA ILE A 303 3.82 -13.50 4.92
C ILE A 303 3.30 -14.90 5.14
N THR A 304 2.54 -15.45 4.17
CA THR A 304 2.00 -16.81 4.22
C THR A 304 2.69 -17.68 3.17
N HIS A 305 3.40 -18.70 3.64
CA HIS A 305 3.86 -19.81 2.81
C HIS A 305 2.77 -20.88 2.78
N ALA A 306 2.11 -21.01 1.62
CA ALA A 306 0.97 -21.91 1.47
C ALA A 306 1.34 -23.26 0.81
N VAL A 307 2.49 -23.32 0.11
CA VAL A 307 2.96 -24.46 -0.69
C VAL A 307 4.46 -24.68 -0.50
N PRO A 308 5.00 -25.86 -0.89
CA PRO A 308 6.41 -26.18 -0.69
C PRO A 308 7.39 -25.31 -1.51
N ASN A 309 8.67 -25.38 -1.14
CA ASN A 309 9.82 -24.87 -1.89
C ASN A 309 9.85 -23.34 -2.06
N CYS A 310 9.14 -22.58 -1.22
CA CYS A 310 9.10 -21.13 -1.31
C CYS A 310 10.13 -20.44 -0.39
N THR A 311 10.58 -19.26 -0.80
CA THR A 311 11.53 -18.45 -0.04
C THR A 311 10.97 -17.07 0.25
N SER A 312 11.12 -16.58 1.48
CA SER A 312 10.87 -15.17 1.82
C SER A 312 12.01 -14.56 2.63
N ASN A 313 12.35 -13.31 2.29
CA ASN A 313 13.29 -12.49 3.03
C ASN A 313 12.61 -11.19 3.44
N GLU A 314 12.61 -10.90 4.73
CA GLU A 314 12.04 -9.68 5.27
C GLU A 314 13.10 -8.88 6.02
N LEU A 315 13.25 -7.57 5.66
CA LEU A 315 14.20 -6.67 6.29
C LEU A 315 13.60 -5.28 6.47
N PHE A 316 13.36 -4.89 7.72
CA PHE A 316 12.97 -3.53 8.08
C PHE A 316 14.06 -2.84 8.91
N LYS A 317 14.34 -1.57 8.55
CA LYS A 317 15.30 -0.71 9.26
C LYS A 317 14.65 0.62 9.62
N ASN A 318 14.78 1.03 10.88
CA ASN A 318 14.21 2.28 11.35
C ASN A 318 15.29 3.12 12.05
N VAL A 319 15.34 4.40 11.75
CA VAL A 319 16.13 5.41 12.45
C VAL A 319 15.15 6.41 13.05
N LEU A 320 15.18 6.55 14.36
CA LEU A 320 14.23 7.34 15.12
C LEU A 320 14.97 8.40 15.93
N ASN A 321 14.58 9.64 15.78
CA ASN A 321 15.12 10.79 16.52
C ASN A 321 14.01 11.50 17.30
N ASP A 322 14.37 12.44 18.18
CA ASP A 322 13.46 13.22 19.01
C ASP A 322 12.42 12.34 19.72
N HIS A 323 11.14 12.58 19.52
CA HIS A 323 10.02 11.83 20.09
C HIS A 323 9.37 10.87 19.10
N ALA A 324 10.06 10.55 17.98
CA ALA A 324 9.52 9.68 16.95
C ALA A 324 9.19 8.28 17.49
N VAL A 325 8.14 7.68 16.93
CA VAL A 325 7.65 6.35 17.31
C VAL A 325 7.70 5.41 16.11
N GLY A 326 8.46 4.32 16.25
CA GLY A 326 8.49 3.20 15.32
C GLY A 326 7.75 1.99 15.89
N VAL A 327 6.96 1.34 15.07
CA VAL A 327 6.33 0.05 15.40
C VAL A 327 6.60 -0.93 14.27
N PHE A 328 7.02 -2.12 14.62
CA PHE A 328 7.13 -3.24 13.69
C PHE A 328 6.45 -4.47 14.28
N SER A 329 5.47 -5.01 13.57
CA SER A 329 4.83 -6.27 13.90
C SER A 329 4.86 -7.16 12.65
N GLY A 330 5.77 -8.15 12.65
CA GLY A 330 5.94 -9.05 11.52
C GLY A 330 5.51 -10.46 11.87
N ARG A 331 4.73 -11.07 10.99
CA ARG A 331 4.26 -12.45 11.13
C ARG A 331 4.59 -13.27 9.90
N ILE A 332 5.25 -14.39 10.07
CA ILE A 332 5.43 -15.40 9.03
C ILE A 332 4.63 -16.63 9.42
N LEU A 333 3.73 -17.05 8.53
CA LEU A 333 2.92 -18.26 8.67
C LEU A 333 3.38 -19.30 7.64
N VAL A 334 3.85 -20.45 8.11
CA VAL A 334 4.20 -21.60 7.29
C VAL A 334 3.15 -22.68 7.49
N LYS A 335 2.34 -22.95 6.45
CA LYS A 335 1.29 -23.97 6.52
C LYS A 335 1.86 -25.39 6.53
N GLU A 336 1.07 -26.37 6.94
CA GLU A 336 1.47 -27.77 7.12
C GLU A 336 2.11 -28.37 5.87
N ASP A 337 1.55 -28.10 4.68
CA ASP A 337 2.06 -28.59 3.40
C ASP A 337 3.24 -27.79 2.83
N ALA A 338 3.60 -26.65 3.44
CA ALA A 338 4.65 -25.76 2.95
C ALA A 338 6.06 -26.25 3.33
N GLN A 339 6.38 -27.49 3.00
CA GLN A 339 7.68 -28.11 3.25
C GLN A 339 8.79 -27.44 2.43
N LYS A 340 10.04 -27.52 2.90
CA LYS A 340 11.20 -26.88 2.26
C LYS A 340 11.13 -25.35 2.19
N THR A 341 10.29 -24.72 3.01
CA THR A 341 10.25 -23.27 3.16
C THR A 341 11.56 -22.75 3.73
N ALA A 342 12.05 -21.64 3.14
CA ALA A 342 13.13 -20.83 3.70
C ALA A 342 12.61 -19.42 3.98
N ALA A 343 12.46 -19.05 5.25
CA ALA A 343 11.85 -17.77 5.62
C ALA A 343 12.69 -17.04 6.68
N TYR A 344 13.09 -15.81 6.35
CA TYR A 344 13.95 -15.00 7.20
C TYR A 344 13.31 -13.64 7.45
N GLN A 345 13.22 -13.24 8.73
CA GLN A 345 12.69 -11.95 9.13
C GLN A 345 13.71 -11.21 9.99
N THR A 346 14.02 -9.96 9.62
CA THR A 346 14.97 -9.13 10.36
C THR A 346 14.43 -7.73 10.54
N ASN A 347 14.45 -7.24 11.80
CA ASN A 347 14.14 -5.85 12.12
C ASN A 347 15.33 -5.20 12.84
N ARG A 348 15.87 -4.11 12.29
CA ARG A 348 17.03 -3.39 12.84
C ARG A 348 16.67 -1.93 13.08
N ASN A 349 16.85 -1.47 14.29
CA ASN A 349 16.39 -0.16 14.72
C ASN A 349 17.51 0.62 15.41
N LEU A 350 17.52 1.93 15.19
CA LEU A 350 18.39 2.87 15.84
C LEU A 350 17.52 3.97 16.45
N CYS A 351 17.55 4.13 17.78
CA CYS A 351 16.97 5.27 18.48
C CYS A 351 18.13 6.25 18.79
N ALA A 352 18.10 7.41 18.14
CA ALA A 352 19.15 8.41 18.24
C ALA A 352 19.02 9.28 19.49
N THR A 353 17.80 9.35 20.09
CA THR A 353 17.50 10.08 21.32
C THR A 353 16.86 9.17 22.37
N ARG A 354 16.81 9.63 23.62
CA ARG A 354 16.20 8.88 24.74
C ARG A 354 14.68 8.86 24.67
N GLU A 355 14.09 9.84 24.01
CA GLU A 355 12.65 10.04 23.86
C GLU A 355 12.08 9.21 22.71
N ALA A 356 12.91 8.86 21.71
CA ALA A 356 12.51 7.98 20.61
C ALA A 356 12.11 6.59 21.11
N ARG A 357 11.06 6.03 20.54
CA ARG A 357 10.51 4.74 20.97
C ARG A 357 10.37 3.76 19.80
N MET A 358 10.83 2.53 20.01
CA MET A 358 10.64 1.44 19.06
C MET A 358 9.94 0.26 19.72
N TYR A 359 8.84 -0.16 19.12
CA TYR A 359 8.10 -1.37 19.49
C TYR A 359 8.29 -2.41 18.38
N SER A 360 8.88 -3.55 18.69
CA SER A 360 9.15 -4.59 17.68
C SER A 360 8.66 -5.94 18.15
N LYS A 361 7.86 -6.60 17.29
CA LYS A 361 7.24 -7.89 17.57
C LYS A 361 7.34 -8.82 16.37
N PRO A 362 8.50 -9.46 16.12
CA PRO A 362 8.62 -10.50 15.11
C PRO A 362 7.97 -11.81 15.60
N GLN A 363 7.22 -12.50 14.73
CA GLN A 363 6.52 -13.76 15.03
C GLN A 363 6.72 -14.79 13.92
N LEU A 364 6.91 -16.05 14.32
CA LEU A 364 6.93 -17.21 13.41
C LEU A 364 5.87 -18.21 13.88
N GLU A 365 5.00 -18.61 12.96
CA GLU A 365 4.03 -19.70 13.15
C GLU A 365 4.31 -20.78 12.12
N ILE A 366 4.84 -21.90 12.56
CA ILE A 366 5.35 -22.95 11.68
C ILE A 366 4.59 -24.24 11.96
N TYR A 367 3.92 -24.75 10.95
CA TYR A 367 3.17 -26.01 11.01
C TYR A 367 3.79 -27.11 10.13
N ALA A 368 4.83 -26.80 9.33
CA ALA A 368 5.59 -27.75 8.53
C ALA A 368 6.86 -28.21 9.27
N ASP A 369 7.32 -29.43 9.02
CA ASP A 369 8.44 -30.05 9.74
C ASP A 369 9.81 -29.75 9.11
N ASP A 370 9.91 -29.73 7.77
CA ASP A 370 11.16 -29.57 7.06
C ASP A 370 11.30 -28.15 6.49
N VAL A 371 11.73 -27.23 7.34
CA VAL A 371 11.85 -25.79 7.01
C VAL A 371 13.11 -25.16 7.59
N LYS A 372 13.51 -24.01 7.03
CA LYS A 372 14.58 -23.15 7.55
C LYS A 372 14.01 -21.77 7.80
N CYS A 373 13.60 -21.52 9.04
CA CYS A 373 12.99 -20.26 9.42
C CYS A 373 13.74 -19.61 10.58
N SER A 374 13.92 -18.29 10.50
CA SER A 374 14.46 -17.51 11.60
C SER A 374 13.92 -16.11 11.63
N HIS A 375 13.85 -15.54 12.81
CA HIS A 375 13.61 -14.12 12.99
C HIS A 375 14.66 -13.49 13.91
N GLY A 376 14.88 -12.20 13.77
CA GLY A 376 15.77 -11.45 14.62
C GLY A 376 15.37 -9.99 14.72
N MET A 377 15.63 -9.40 15.90
CA MET A 377 15.41 -7.99 16.14
C MET A 377 16.63 -7.40 16.86
N THR A 378 17.02 -6.21 16.47
CA THR A 378 18.03 -5.41 17.15
C THR A 378 17.56 -3.97 17.30
N THR A 379 17.65 -3.42 18.49
CA THR A 379 17.44 -1.99 18.74
C THR A 379 18.68 -1.44 19.43
N CYS A 380 19.33 -0.47 18.80
CA CYS A 380 20.45 0.27 19.34
C CYS A 380 19.97 1.62 19.87
N LEU A 381 20.41 1.99 21.07
CA LEU A 381 20.22 3.30 21.65
C LEU A 381 21.54 4.05 21.58
N LEU A 382 21.58 5.21 20.94
CA LEU A 382 22.74 6.08 20.99
C LEU A 382 22.70 6.85 22.31
N TYR A 383 23.63 6.54 23.20
CA TYR A 383 23.90 7.39 24.36
C TYR A 383 24.89 8.46 23.89
N THR A 384 24.43 9.68 23.69
CA THR A 384 25.35 10.81 23.62
C THR A 384 25.92 10.98 25.04
N SER A 385 27.18 10.62 25.23
CA SER A 385 27.93 11.10 26.41
C SER A 385 28.05 12.61 26.24
N ASP A 386 27.65 13.35 27.27
CA ASP A 386 27.91 14.77 27.41
C ASP A 386 29.37 15.12 27.14
#